data_4ca91452deb79ce77df3265f6dcb7ec6
#
_entry.id   4ca91452deb79ce77df3265f6dcb7ec6
#
_cell.length_a   1.000
_cell.length_b   1.000
_cell.length_c   1.000
_cell.angle_alpha   90.00
_cell.angle_beta   90.00
_cell.angle_gamma   90.00
#
_symmetry.space_group_name_H-M   'P 1'
#
loop_
_entity.id
_entity.type
_entity.pdbx_description
1 polymer ?
#
loop_
_entity_poly.entity_id
_entity_poly.type
_entity_poly.pdbx_seq_one_letter_code
_entity_poly.pdbx_strand_id
1 'polypeptide(L)'
;MKGGKHKNDPVDASDIADMLRTNHFPLAYDYPSEMRSCRDLFRRRHFFVRKRAASYTHFQNTFTQYGLLDPVYALVKIQGKRRDLLKWSVDDDMRKILETDLDYIDSLDEIIKDLENQAIKQARYHNRKHLDLLQTIIGCGPVTALSILYETHTISRFATPQRYSSYCRVIGADNESSGKYLGHSSSDKIGNPYLKWAFSEIAIHMLKDSPEAKEWFNNVSASCGASGARARLRHKLAVAVYHMLKKNVVFDEFKFFNITNDRTGSSAHNWMETSGEKSKPSGVIGKKSGHSSKSTKTKTKKSITVKNKVSVNKTSGRKTLRTTGKVKA
;
A
#
# COMPACT_ATOMS: atom_id res chain seq x y z
N MET A 1 25.66 6.45 11.09
CA MET A 1 26.30 6.65 9.77
C MET A 1 26.60 8.13 9.62
N LYS A 2 27.88 8.50 9.58
CA LYS A 2 28.30 9.87 9.28
C LYS A 2 28.05 10.12 7.79
N GLY A 3 27.18 11.07 7.44
CA GLY A 3 26.87 11.43 6.07
C GLY A 3 28.03 12.18 5.39
N GLY A 4 29.07 11.45 5.00
CA GLY A 4 30.13 11.97 4.15
C GLY A 4 29.70 12.08 2.69
N LYS A 5 30.12 13.12 1.99
CA LYS A 5 29.84 13.34 0.55
C LYS A 5 30.47 12.28 -0.38
N HIS A 6 31.39 11.47 0.13
CA HIS A 6 32.06 10.41 -0.62
C HIS A 6 31.70 9.05 -0.06
N LYS A 7 30.90 8.32 -0.80
CA LYS A 7 30.62 6.91 -0.56
C LYS A 7 31.64 6.12 -1.39
N ASN A 8 32.51 5.37 -0.68
CA ASN A 8 33.44 4.43 -1.31
C ASN A 8 33.60 3.19 -0.43
N ASP A 9 34.00 2.08 -1.03
CA ASP A 9 34.10 0.78 -0.35
C ASP A 9 35.05 0.79 0.87
N PRO A 10 36.22 1.48 0.88
CA PRO A 10 37.05 1.56 2.08
C PRO A 10 36.37 2.25 3.27
N VAL A 11 35.59 3.32 3.03
CA VAL A 11 34.84 4.01 4.10
C VAL A 11 33.72 3.13 4.62
N ASP A 12 32.96 2.49 3.72
CA ASP A 12 31.88 1.57 4.10
C ASP A 12 32.45 0.35 4.89
N ALA A 13 33.60 -0.18 4.51
CA ALA A 13 34.29 -1.25 5.23
C ALA A 13 34.77 -0.81 6.62
N SER A 14 35.32 0.39 6.76
CA SER A 14 35.71 0.96 8.05
C SER A 14 34.52 1.16 8.98
N ASP A 15 33.40 1.72 8.45
CA ASP A 15 32.16 1.90 9.22
C ASP A 15 31.60 0.55 9.70
N ILE A 16 31.61 -0.49 8.85
CA ILE A 16 31.20 -1.85 9.22
C ILE A 16 32.11 -2.43 10.31
N ALA A 17 33.44 -2.28 10.17
CA ALA A 17 34.40 -2.76 11.16
C ALA A 17 34.20 -2.08 12.51
N ASP A 18 33.95 -0.78 12.54
CA ASP A 18 33.67 -0.03 13.77
C ASP A 18 32.35 -0.46 14.42
N MET A 19 31.28 -0.69 13.62
CA MET A 19 30.01 -1.21 14.13
C MET A 19 30.18 -2.62 14.74
N LEU A 20 30.97 -3.49 14.12
CA LEU A 20 31.26 -4.83 14.64
C LEU A 20 32.09 -4.74 15.94
N ARG A 21 33.15 -3.93 15.95
CA ARG A 21 34.00 -3.73 17.12
C ARG A 21 33.26 -3.19 18.34
N THR A 22 32.28 -2.29 18.11
CA THR A 22 31.44 -1.68 19.15
C THR A 22 30.17 -2.47 19.48
N ASN A 23 29.96 -3.62 18.86
CA ASN A 23 28.75 -4.46 18.98
C ASN A 23 27.45 -3.70 18.71
N HIS A 24 27.50 -2.69 17.82
CA HIS A 24 26.35 -1.90 17.37
C HIS A 24 25.87 -2.30 15.96
N PHE A 25 26.39 -3.41 15.44
CA PHE A 25 26.01 -3.88 14.11
C PHE A 25 24.56 -4.40 14.12
N PRO A 26 23.65 -3.83 13.29
CA PRO A 26 22.27 -4.27 13.25
C PRO A 26 22.17 -5.65 12.59
N LEU A 27 21.90 -6.68 13.37
CA LEU A 27 21.74 -8.03 12.86
C LEU A 27 20.43 -8.15 12.06
N ALA A 28 20.53 -8.72 10.86
CA ALA A 28 19.37 -9.10 10.07
C ALA A 28 18.72 -10.36 10.68
N TYR A 29 17.40 -10.46 10.52
CA TYR A 29 16.69 -11.68 10.88
C TYR A 29 17.13 -12.85 9.98
N ASP A 30 17.67 -13.89 10.58
CA ASP A 30 18.00 -15.12 9.86
C ASP A 30 16.72 -15.90 9.57
N TYR A 31 16.33 -15.89 8.29
CA TYR A 31 15.12 -16.56 7.84
C TYR A 31 15.40 -18.05 7.62
N PRO A 32 14.60 -18.99 8.20
CA PRO A 32 14.83 -20.41 8.09
C PRO A 32 14.93 -20.91 6.64
N SER A 33 15.92 -21.74 6.37
CA SER A 33 16.20 -22.28 5.04
C SER A 33 15.02 -23.07 4.47
N GLU A 34 14.33 -23.84 5.32
CA GLU A 34 13.20 -24.70 4.96
C GLU A 34 12.01 -23.93 4.35
N MET A 35 11.77 -22.71 4.85
CA MET A 35 10.65 -21.86 4.39
C MET A 35 11.08 -20.80 3.37
N ARG A 36 12.40 -20.62 3.17
CA ARG A 36 12.95 -19.57 2.30
C ARG A 36 12.51 -19.75 0.85
N SER A 37 12.60 -20.97 0.32
CA SER A 37 12.20 -21.27 -1.06
C SER A 37 10.73 -20.96 -1.32
N CYS A 38 9.84 -21.27 -0.37
CA CYS A 38 8.43 -20.99 -0.50
C CYS A 38 8.15 -19.47 -0.46
N ARG A 39 8.80 -18.71 0.44
CA ARG A 39 8.75 -17.25 0.44
C ARG A 39 9.23 -16.68 -0.90
N ASP A 40 10.29 -17.23 -1.46
CA ASP A 40 10.87 -16.76 -2.72
C ASP A 40 9.97 -17.06 -3.92
N LEU A 41 9.15 -18.15 -3.88
CA LEU A 41 8.06 -18.37 -4.86
C LEU A 41 7.06 -17.22 -4.86
N PHE A 42 6.59 -16.74 -3.68
CA PHE A 42 5.70 -15.59 -3.58
C PHE A 42 6.34 -14.31 -4.10
N ARG A 43 7.60 -14.07 -3.78
CA ARG A 43 8.34 -12.91 -4.30
C ARG A 43 8.50 -12.96 -5.80
N ARG A 44 8.73 -14.14 -6.36
CA ARG A 44 8.79 -14.36 -7.80
C ARG A 44 7.43 -14.13 -8.46
N ARG A 45 6.36 -14.65 -7.85
CA ARG A 45 4.99 -14.36 -8.29
C ARG A 45 4.72 -12.86 -8.34
N HIS A 46 5.09 -12.09 -7.30
CA HIS A 46 4.95 -10.63 -7.29
C HIS A 46 5.73 -9.93 -8.41
N PHE A 47 6.91 -10.46 -8.74
CA PHE A 47 7.69 -9.94 -9.85
C PHE A 47 6.92 -10.12 -11.18
N PHE A 48 6.37 -11.29 -11.45
CA PHE A 48 5.63 -11.54 -12.68
C PHE A 48 4.29 -10.78 -12.73
N VAL A 49 3.59 -10.63 -11.63
CA VAL A 49 2.38 -9.79 -11.57
C VAL A 49 2.69 -8.34 -11.95
N ARG A 50 3.82 -7.79 -11.49
CA ARG A 50 4.25 -6.43 -11.91
C ARG A 50 4.61 -6.37 -13.39
N LYS A 51 5.26 -7.41 -13.94
CA LYS A 51 5.53 -7.51 -15.38
C LYS A 51 4.23 -7.53 -16.19
N ARG A 52 3.25 -8.35 -15.78
CA ARG A 52 1.93 -8.38 -16.39
C ARG A 52 1.21 -7.02 -16.34
N ALA A 53 1.26 -6.34 -15.20
CA ALA A 53 0.67 -5.00 -15.09
C ALA A 53 1.34 -3.98 -16.02
N ALA A 54 2.66 -4.04 -16.17
CA ALA A 54 3.40 -3.21 -17.14
C ALA A 54 3.00 -3.56 -18.59
N SER A 55 2.83 -4.85 -18.91
CA SER A 55 2.37 -5.28 -20.24
C SER A 55 0.94 -4.80 -20.55
N TYR A 56 0.04 -4.81 -19.56
CA TYR A 56 -1.28 -4.20 -19.74
C TYR A 56 -1.19 -2.71 -20.07
N THR A 57 -0.34 -1.98 -19.38
CA THR A 57 -0.14 -0.55 -19.64
C THR A 57 0.46 -0.32 -21.03
N HIS A 58 1.43 -1.15 -21.44
CA HIS A 58 2.03 -1.08 -22.78
C HIS A 58 0.98 -1.30 -23.86
N PHE A 59 0.21 -2.38 -23.74
CA PHE A 59 -0.90 -2.69 -24.65
C PHE A 59 -1.93 -1.55 -24.74
N GLN A 60 -2.32 -0.97 -23.61
CA GLN A 60 -3.24 0.17 -23.56
C GLN A 60 -2.66 1.42 -24.25
N ASN A 61 -1.36 1.68 -24.07
CA ASN A 61 -0.68 2.80 -24.71
C ASN A 61 -0.66 2.66 -26.24
N THR A 62 -0.50 1.44 -26.76
CA THR A 62 -0.60 1.19 -28.21
C THR A 62 -1.96 1.64 -28.75
N PHE A 63 -3.06 1.23 -28.10
CA PHE A 63 -4.40 1.68 -28.49
C PHE A 63 -4.58 3.21 -28.38
N THR A 64 -4.02 3.81 -27.33
CA THR A 64 -4.05 5.27 -27.12
C THR A 64 -3.39 6.02 -28.27
N GLN A 65 -2.26 5.52 -28.79
CA GLN A 65 -1.54 6.12 -29.92
C GLN A 65 -2.39 6.14 -31.20
N TYR A 66 -3.29 5.17 -31.37
CA TYR A 66 -4.22 5.10 -32.49
C TYR A 66 -5.57 5.77 -32.23
N GLY A 67 -5.75 6.45 -31.08
CA GLY A 67 -6.98 7.14 -30.72
C GLY A 67 -8.14 6.24 -30.30
N LEU A 68 -7.86 4.96 -29.99
CA LEU A 68 -8.85 3.92 -29.63
C LEU A 68 -8.86 3.71 -28.12
N LEU A 69 -9.59 4.54 -27.37
CA LEU A 69 -9.44 4.61 -25.91
C LEU A 69 -10.43 3.73 -25.11
N ASP A 70 -11.63 3.48 -25.60
CA ASP A 70 -12.74 3.14 -24.71
C ASP A 70 -12.90 1.68 -24.26
N PRO A 71 -12.79 0.59 -25.02
CA PRO A 71 -13.04 -0.72 -24.45
C PRO A 71 -11.81 -1.39 -23.81
N VAL A 72 -10.60 -0.86 -24.03
CA VAL A 72 -9.34 -1.56 -23.80
C VAL A 72 -9.03 -1.75 -22.31
N TYR A 73 -9.31 -0.73 -21.49
CA TYR A 73 -8.98 -0.77 -20.05
C TYR A 73 -9.70 -1.88 -19.28
N ALA A 74 -10.93 -2.16 -19.66
CA ALA A 74 -11.71 -3.19 -19.00
C ALA A 74 -11.42 -4.59 -19.58
N LEU A 75 -11.36 -4.71 -20.91
CA LEU A 75 -11.31 -5.99 -21.59
C LEU A 75 -9.92 -6.66 -21.54
N VAL A 76 -8.83 -5.89 -21.58
CA VAL A 76 -7.46 -6.45 -21.56
C VAL A 76 -7.18 -7.31 -20.32
N LYS A 77 -7.81 -7.02 -19.20
CA LYS A 77 -7.66 -7.75 -17.94
C LYS A 77 -8.50 -9.03 -17.88
N ILE A 78 -9.47 -9.19 -18.79
CA ILE A 78 -10.36 -10.35 -18.83
C ILE A 78 -9.80 -11.36 -19.84
N GLN A 79 -9.18 -12.44 -19.35
CA GLN A 79 -8.49 -13.43 -20.16
C GLN A 79 -9.33 -13.93 -21.36
N GLY A 80 -10.60 -14.28 -21.14
CA GLY A 80 -11.46 -14.79 -22.20
C GLY A 80 -11.94 -13.75 -23.23
N LYS A 81 -11.76 -12.44 -22.97
CA LYS A 81 -12.26 -11.35 -23.83
C LYS A 81 -11.16 -10.49 -24.43
N ARG A 82 -9.93 -10.58 -23.92
CA ARG A 82 -8.83 -9.71 -24.37
C ARG A 82 -8.52 -9.84 -25.86
N ARG A 83 -8.68 -11.03 -26.42
CA ARG A 83 -8.46 -11.27 -27.87
C ARG A 83 -9.54 -10.64 -28.77
N ASP A 84 -10.70 -10.29 -28.23
CA ASP A 84 -11.70 -9.52 -28.97
C ASP A 84 -11.19 -8.12 -29.34
N LEU A 85 -10.19 -7.61 -28.62
CA LEU A 85 -9.57 -6.32 -28.90
C LEU A 85 -8.81 -6.30 -30.23
N LEU A 86 -8.40 -7.45 -30.76
CA LEU A 86 -7.75 -7.56 -32.08
C LEU A 86 -8.65 -7.10 -33.24
N LYS A 87 -9.98 -7.09 -33.05
CA LYS A 87 -10.94 -6.57 -34.02
C LYS A 87 -10.80 -5.06 -34.27
N TRP A 88 -10.11 -4.35 -33.35
CA TRP A 88 -9.91 -2.91 -33.42
C TRP A 88 -8.54 -2.53 -34.02
N SER A 89 -7.76 -3.51 -34.52
CA SER A 89 -6.52 -3.21 -35.24
C SER A 89 -6.80 -2.47 -36.53
N VAL A 90 -6.00 -1.43 -36.81
CA VAL A 90 -6.15 -0.57 -37.98
C VAL A 90 -5.57 -1.23 -39.23
N ASP A 91 -4.50 -1.98 -39.05
CA ASP A 91 -3.76 -2.69 -40.09
C ASP A 91 -3.16 -4.02 -39.57
N ASP A 92 -2.54 -4.78 -40.44
CA ASP A 92 -1.95 -6.08 -40.14
C ASP A 92 -0.72 -5.96 -39.24
N ASP A 93 0.06 -4.89 -39.34
CA ASP A 93 1.25 -4.68 -38.49
C ASP A 93 0.83 -4.38 -37.04
N MET A 94 -0.16 -3.50 -36.84
CA MET A 94 -0.73 -3.27 -35.54
C MET A 94 -1.34 -4.55 -34.95
N ARG A 95 -2.04 -5.32 -35.77
CA ARG A 95 -2.61 -6.60 -35.36
C ARG A 95 -1.53 -7.54 -34.85
N LYS A 96 -0.42 -7.66 -35.56
CA LYS A 96 0.73 -8.50 -35.20
C LYS A 96 1.37 -8.06 -33.89
N ILE A 97 1.55 -6.75 -33.68
CA ILE A 97 2.04 -6.17 -32.41
C ILE A 97 1.11 -6.56 -31.25
N LEU A 98 -0.19 -6.37 -31.40
CA LEU A 98 -1.18 -6.66 -30.37
C LEU A 98 -1.25 -8.16 -30.04
N GLU A 99 -1.17 -9.04 -31.05
CA GLU A 99 -1.11 -10.49 -30.87
C GLU A 99 0.12 -10.90 -30.04
N THR A 100 1.29 -10.34 -30.35
CA THR A 100 2.52 -10.61 -29.64
C THR A 100 2.44 -10.17 -28.16
N ASP A 101 1.88 -9.00 -27.90
CA ASP A 101 1.66 -8.50 -26.54
C ASP A 101 0.69 -9.40 -25.76
N LEU A 102 -0.40 -9.86 -26.40
CA LEU A 102 -1.39 -10.74 -25.76
C LEU A 102 -0.80 -12.12 -25.47
N ASP A 103 0.00 -12.70 -26.38
CA ASP A 103 0.69 -13.97 -26.17
C ASP A 103 1.64 -13.89 -24.98
N TYR A 104 2.36 -12.78 -24.84
CA TYR A 104 3.21 -12.53 -23.68
C TYR A 104 2.41 -12.38 -22.39
N ILE A 105 1.28 -11.66 -22.41
CA ILE A 105 0.38 -11.54 -21.25
C ILE A 105 -0.20 -12.90 -20.86
N ASP A 106 -0.63 -13.72 -21.82
CA ASP A 106 -1.17 -15.05 -21.57
C ASP A 106 -0.11 -15.96 -20.93
N SER A 107 1.14 -15.94 -21.42
CA SER A 107 2.24 -16.68 -20.81
C SER A 107 2.57 -16.24 -19.38
N LEU A 108 2.46 -14.94 -19.09
CA LEU A 108 2.62 -14.44 -17.72
C LEU A 108 1.49 -14.89 -16.79
N ASP A 109 0.25 -14.99 -17.28
CA ASP A 109 -0.89 -15.52 -16.51
C ASP A 109 -0.67 -16.97 -16.12
N GLU A 110 -0.17 -17.80 -17.04
CA GLU A 110 0.16 -19.21 -16.78
C GLU A 110 1.28 -19.35 -15.75
N ILE A 111 2.37 -18.60 -15.89
CA ILE A 111 3.49 -18.60 -14.94
C ILE A 111 3.02 -18.19 -13.54
N ILE A 112 2.20 -17.12 -13.43
CA ILE A 112 1.68 -16.64 -12.16
C ILE A 112 0.81 -17.71 -11.50
N LYS A 113 -0.08 -18.34 -12.26
CA LYS A 113 -0.97 -19.40 -11.77
C LYS A 113 -0.19 -20.63 -11.30
N ASP A 114 0.85 -21.04 -12.02
CA ASP A 114 1.70 -22.17 -11.63
C ASP A 114 2.43 -21.87 -10.32
N LEU A 115 3.05 -20.69 -10.18
CA LEU A 115 3.71 -20.27 -8.95
C LEU A 115 2.74 -20.20 -7.76
N GLU A 116 1.50 -19.73 -7.96
CA GLU A 116 0.46 -19.70 -6.93
C GLU A 116 0.10 -21.12 -6.48
N ASN A 117 -0.16 -22.02 -7.42
CA ASN A 117 -0.52 -23.40 -7.13
C ASN A 117 0.61 -24.12 -6.37
N GLN A 118 1.85 -23.95 -6.80
CA GLN A 118 3.02 -24.53 -6.14
C GLN A 118 3.18 -24.00 -4.71
N ALA A 119 3.03 -22.69 -4.54
CA ALA A 119 3.16 -22.04 -3.23
C ALA A 119 2.02 -22.47 -2.27
N ILE A 120 0.78 -22.57 -2.74
CA ILE A 120 -0.35 -23.06 -1.96
C ILE A 120 -0.15 -24.54 -1.56
N LYS A 121 0.38 -25.34 -2.46
CA LYS A 121 0.69 -26.77 -2.19
C LYS A 121 1.72 -26.88 -1.07
N GLN A 122 2.80 -26.11 -1.12
CA GLN A 122 3.86 -26.12 -0.11
C GLN A 122 3.36 -25.62 1.26
N ALA A 123 2.49 -24.64 1.27
CA ALA A 123 1.98 -24.03 2.50
C ALA A 123 1.21 -25.01 3.41
N ARG A 124 0.61 -26.05 2.84
CA ARG A 124 -0.11 -27.08 3.60
C ARG A 124 0.79 -27.85 4.56
N TYR A 125 2.11 -27.87 4.32
CA TYR A 125 3.10 -28.59 5.13
C TYR A 125 3.73 -27.72 6.23
N HIS A 126 3.68 -26.38 6.10
CA HIS A 126 4.41 -25.51 7.02
C HIS A 126 3.60 -25.05 8.23
N ASN A 127 2.49 -24.37 8.03
CA ASN A 127 1.68 -23.83 9.13
C ASN A 127 0.22 -23.61 8.73
N ARG A 128 -0.52 -24.70 8.62
CA ARG A 128 -1.93 -24.67 8.23
C ARG A 128 -2.80 -23.87 9.18
N LYS A 129 -2.57 -24.00 10.50
CA LYS A 129 -3.36 -23.31 11.52
C LYS A 129 -3.33 -21.78 11.36
N HIS A 130 -2.15 -21.21 11.18
CA HIS A 130 -2.05 -19.76 10.98
C HIS A 130 -2.58 -19.32 9.61
N LEU A 131 -2.49 -20.16 8.59
CA LEU A 131 -3.11 -19.91 7.30
C LEU A 131 -4.63 -19.81 7.44
N ASP A 132 -5.25 -20.80 8.07
CA ASP A 132 -6.70 -20.85 8.30
C ASP A 132 -7.15 -19.63 9.13
N LEU A 133 -6.40 -19.25 10.17
CA LEU A 133 -6.67 -18.04 10.96
C LEU A 133 -6.64 -16.75 10.11
N LEU A 134 -5.64 -16.58 9.26
CA LEU A 134 -5.53 -15.39 8.41
C LEU A 134 -6.67 -15.31 7.39
N GLN A 135 -7.15 -16.45 6.90
CA GLN A 135 -8.26 -16.51 5.97
C GLN A 135 -9.63 -16.19 6.59
N THR A 136 -9.74 -16.12 7.93
CA THR A 136 -10.96 -15.62 8.58
C THR A 136 -11.13 -14.11 8.45
N ILE A 137 -10.09 -13.37 8.03
CA ILE A 137 -10.15 -11.94 7.80
C ILE A 137 -10.91 -11.68 6.50
N ILE A 138 -11.95 -10.86 6.55
CA ILE A 138 -12.75 -10.47 5.38
C ILE A 138 -11.84 -9.81 4.34
N GLY A 139 -11.89 -10.30 3.10
CA GLY A 139 -11.04 -9.83 2.01
C GLY A 139 -9.62 -10.43 1.99
N CYS A 140 -9.29 -11.34 2.91
CA CYS A 140 -8.00 -12.03 2.91
C CYS A 140 -8.08 -13.35 2.13
N GLY A 141 -7.74 -13.31 0.84
CA GLY A 141 -7.64 -14.51 0.01
C GLY A 141 -6.39 -15.35 0.32
N PRO A 142 -6.28 -16.57 -0.25
CA PRO A 142 -5.15 -17.48 -0.02
C PRO A 142 -3.79 -16.84 -0.29
N VAL A 143 -3.64 -16.09 -1.37
CA VAL A 143 -2.38 -15.45 -1.78
C VAL A 143 -1.94 -14.39 -0.78
N THR A 144 -2.86 -13.55 -0.29
CA THR A 144 -2.55 -12.53 0.72
C THR A 144 -2.24 -13.13 2.07
N ALA A 145 -3.00 -14.16 2.49
CA ALA A 145 -2.75 -14.91 3.72
C ALA A 145 -1.35 -15.58 3.72
N LEU A 146 -0.99 -16.23 2.61
CA LEU A 146 0.32 -16.85 2.45
C LEU A 146 1.46 -15.83 2.39
N SER A 147 1.23 -14.68 1.75
CA SER A 147 2.21 -13.59 1.76
C SER A 147 2.47 -13.11 3.18
N ILE A 148 1.42 -12.93 4.00
CA ILE A 148 1.57 -12.56 5.41
C ILE A 148 2.31 -13.66 6.18
N LEU A 149 1.91 -14.92 6.01
CA LEU A 149 2.51 -16.05 6.70
C LEU A 149 4.03 -16.14 6.45
N TYR A 150 4.44 -16.15 5.19
CA TYR A 150 5.84 -16.32 4.82
C TYR A 150 6.68 -15.07 5.05
N GLU A 151 6.16 -13.88 4.85
CA GLU A 151 6.93 -12.65 5.11
C GLU A 151 7.00 -12.31 6.60
N THR A 152 6.06 -12.79 7.41
CA THR A 152 6.11 -12.68 8.88
C THR A 152 6.98 -13.79 9.48
N HIS A 153 6.91 -15.03 8.97
CA HIS A 153 7.45 -16.27 9.51
C HIS A 153 6.90 -16.58 10.91
N THR A 154 7.46 -16.00 11.97
CA THR A 154 6.94 -16.12 13.34
C THR A 154 6.64 -14.76 13.92
N ILE A 155 5.48 -14.65 14.57
CA ILE A 155 5.06 -13.41 15.20
C ILE A 155 5.84 -13.11 16.48
N SER A 156 6.41 -14.13 17.11
CA SER A 156 7.20 -14.01 18.36
C SER A 156 8.46 -13.16 18.20
N ARG A 157 8.98 -13.01 16.96
CA ARG A 157 10.13 -12.14 16.69
C ARG A 157 9.85 -10.66 16.90
N PHE A 158 8.57 -10.29 16.98
CA PHE A 158 8.16 -8.90 17.22
C PHE A 158 7.68 -8.75 18.66
N ALA A 159 8.36 -7.94 19.45
CA ALA A 159 8.02 -7.74 20.86
C ALA A 159 6.66 -7.05 21.03
N THR A 160 6.31 -6.13 20.13
CA THR A 160 5.08 -5.33 20.18
C THR A 160 4.37 -5.26 18.81
N PRO A 161 3.04 -5.01 18.79
CA PRO A 161 2.31 -4.79 17.55
C PRO A 161 2.82 -3.58 16.76
N GLN A 162 3.38 -2.57 17.44
CA GLN A 162 3.97 -1.38 16.81
C GLN A 162 5.23 -1.75 16.01
N ARG A 163 6.11 -2.60 16.55
CA ARG A 163 7.28 -3.11 15.82
C ARG A 163 6.88 -3.94 14.60
N TYR A 164 5.84 -4.76 14.74
CA TYR A 164 5.28 -5.51 13.60
C TYR A 164 4.71 -4.56 12.54
N SER A 165 3.89 -3.59 12.92
CA SER A 165 3.29 -2.61 12.00
C SER A 165 4.34 -1.75 11.30
N SER A 166 5.43 -1.38 11.99
CA SER A 166 6.59 -0.70 11.38
C SER A 166 7.28 -1.59 10.35
N TYR A 167 7.53 -2.86 10.70
CA TYR A 167 8.08 -3.83 9.75
C TYR A 167 7.19 -4.03 8.53
N CYS A 168 5.86 -3.99 8.68
CA CYS A 168 4.89 -4.08 7.58
C CYS A 168 4.79 -2.80 6.73
N ARG A 169 5.52 -1.74 7.04
CA ARG A 169 5.45 -0.42 6.35
C ARG A 169 4.04 0.20 6.33
N VAL A 170 3.23 -0.05 7.35
CA VAL A 170 1.86 0.49 7.43
C VAL A 170 1.76 1.68 8.39
N ILE A 171 2.85 2.02 9.06
CA ILE A 171 3.01 3.22 9.87
C ILE A 171 3.94 4.18 9.12
N GLY A 172 3.57 5.46 9.03
CA GLY A 172 4.46 6.53 8.60
C GLY A 172 5.48 6.85 9.71
N ALA A 173 6.65 7.32 9.34
CA ALA A 173 7.60 7.90 10.29
C ALA A 173 7.34 9.40 10.40
N ASP A 174 7.36 9.91 11.63
CA ASP A 174 7.34 11.36 11.88
C ASP A 174 8.74 11.92 11.59
N ASN A 175 8.79 12.94 10.75
CA ASN A 175 10.02 13.69 10.54
C ASN A 175 10.06 14.86 11.51
N GLU A 176 11.07 14.86 12.34
CA GLU A 176 11.37 15.95 13.25
C GLU A 176 12.79 16.45 12.98
N SER A 177 12.99 17.75 12.91
CA SER A 177 14.30 18.37 12.82
C SER A 177 14.36 19.57 13.76
N SER A 178 15.36 19.57 14.65
CA SER A 178 15.58 20.65 15.63
C SER A 178 14.35 20.94 16.49
N GLY A 179 13.61 19.89 16.92
CA GLY A 179 12.39 20.00 17.72
C GLY A 179 11.17 20.54 16.95
N LYS A 180 11.26 20.67 15.63
CA LYS A 180 10.13 21.05 14.77
C LYS A 180 9.62 19.84 13.98
N TYR A 181 8.31 19.57 14.11
CA TYR A 181 7.64 18.56 13.31
C TYR A 181 7.59 19.01 11.84
N LEU A 182 8.21 18.21 10.96
CA LEU A 182 8.29 18.47 9.52
C LEU A 182 7.24 17.70 8.70
N GLY A 183 6.37 16.92 9.36
CA GLY A 183 5.35 16.11 8.71
C GLY A 183 5.64 14.62 8.72
N HIS A 184 4.68 13.83 8.23
CA HIS A 184 4.86 12.39 8.04
C HIS A 184 5.65 12.11 6.76
N SER A 185 6.76 11.42 6.89
CA SER A 185 7.38 10.76 5.75
C SER A 185 6.70 9.40 5.54
N SER A 186 6.33 9.10 4.32
CA SER A 186 6.09 7.72 3.98
C SER A 186 7.42 6.98 4.15
N SER A 187 7.49 6.05 5.10
CA SER A 187 8.69 5.21 5.32
C SER A 187 8.89 4.23 4.15
N ASP A 188 8.96 4.76 2.93
CA ASP A 188 8.82 3.97 1.70
C ASP A 188 9.95 2.98 1.46
N LYS A 189 11.05 3.09 2.20
CA LYS A 189 12.23 2.23 2.00
C LYS A 189 12.51 1.28 3.16
N ILE A 190 12.00 1.52 4.38
CA ILE A 190 12.29 0.72 5.57
C ILE A 190 11.18 -0.30 5.83
N GLY A 191 11.53 -1.58 6.04
CA GLY A 191 10.59 -2.67 6.32
C GLY A 191 10.17 -3.46 5.07
N ASN A 192 9.09 -4.25 5.15
CA ASN A 192 8.70 -5.25 4.17
C ASN A 192 7.64 -4.74 3.18
N PRO A 193 7.98 -4.58 1.87
CA PRO A 193 7.03 -4.08 0.87
C PRO A 193 5.93 -5.10 0.52
N TYR A 194 6.18 -6.39 0.69
CA TYR A 194 5.20 -7.43 0.39
C TYR A 194 4.08 -7.46 1.43
N LEU A 195 4.41 -7.22 2.70
CA LEU A 195 3.40 -7.04 3.75
C LEU A 195 2.59 -5.76 3.56
N LYS A 196 3.22 -4.65 3.17
CA LYS A 196 2.51 -3.41 2.82
C LYS A 196 1.48 -3.67 1.71
N TRP A 197 1.88 -4.41 0.69
CA TRP A 197 0.99 -4.81 -0.39
C TRP A 197 -0.15 -5.69 0.13
N ALA A 198 0.14 -6.77 0.87
CA ALA A 198 -0.87 -7.69 1.37
C ALA A 198 -1.94 -6.97 2.21
N PHE A 199 -1.54 -6.11 3.16
CA PHE A 199 -2.47 -5.32 3.95
C PHE A 199 -3.26 -4.30 3.12
N SER A 200 -2.69 -3.81 2.02
CA SER A 200 -3.40 -2.91 1.11
C SER A 200 -4.48 -3.64 0.31
N GLU A 201 -4.19 -4.84 -0.17
CA GLU A 201 -5.17 -5.69 -0.87
C GLU A 201 -6.32 -6.09 0.07
N ILE A 202 -6.00 -6.58 1.28
CA ILE A 202 -7.02 -6.93 2.26
C ILE A 202 -7.92 -5.73 2.57
N ALA A 203 -7.33 -4.54 2.76
CA ALA A 203 -8.11 -3.33 3.03
C ALA A 203 -9.06 -2.97 1.88
N ILE A 204 -8.63 -3.13 0.62
CA ILE A 204 -9.47 -2.86 -0.56
C ILE A 204 -10.62 -3.86 -0.64
N HIS A 205 -10.33 -5.16 -0.49
CA HIS A 205 -11.35 -6.20 -0.54
C HIS A 205 -12.31 -6.11 0.65
N MET A 206 -11.81 -5.87 1.85
CA MET A 206 -12.63 -5.66 3.04
C MET A 206 -13.63 -4.51 2.84
N LEU A 207 -13.19 -3.37 2.27
CA LEU A 207 -14.07 -2.26 1.95
C LEU A 207 -15.10 -2.58 0.85
N LYS A 208 -14.84 -3.59 0.02
CA LYS A 208 -15.80 -4.05 -1.00
C LYS A 208 -16.85 -4.98 -0.40
N ASP A 209 -16.42 -5.87 0.50
CA ASP A 209 -17.20 -7.03 0.91
C ASP A 209 -17.92 -6.82 2.27
N SER A 210 -17.49 -5.84 3.10
CA SER A 210 -18.05 -5.54 4.42
C SER A 210 -18.74 -4.17 4.44
N PRO A 211 -20.06 -4.10 4.77
CA PRO A 211 -20.77 -2.85 5.03
C PRO A 211 -20.19 -2.08 6.22
N GLU A 212 -19.81 -2.77 7.28
CA GLU A 212 -19.24 -2.23 8.52
C GLU A 212 -17.90 -1.54 8.23
N ALA A 213 -17.08 -2.15 7.39
CA ALA A 213 -15.83 -1.55 6.93
C ALA A 213 -16.07 -0.27 6.13
N LYS A 214 -17.11 -0.22 5.30
CA LYS A 214 -17.48 0.99 4.54
C LYS A 214 -17.94 2.10 5.46
N GLU A 215 -18.79 1.80 6.42
CA GLU A 215 -19.27 2.77 7.40
C GLU A 215 -18.11 3.36 8.21
N TRP A 216 -17.26 2.49 8.79
CA TRP A 216 -16.07 2.91 9.50
C TRP A 216 -15.16 3.79 8.62
N PHE A 217 -14.95 3.39 7.37
CA PHE A 217 -14.13 4.12 6.42
C PHE A 217 -14.68 5.50 6.11
N ASN A 218 -15.98 5.63 5.89
CA ASN A 218 -16.64 6.91 5.63
C ASN A 218 -16.50 7.87 6.83
N ASN A 219 -16.72 7.36 8.04
CA ASN A 219 -16.58 8.13 9.27
C ASN A 219 -15.14 8.63 9.48
N VAL A 220 -14.15 7.78 9.25
CA VAL A 220 -12.74 8.14 9.39
C VAL A 220 -12.29 9.06 8.25
N SER A 221 -12.75 8.84 7.01
CA SER A 221 -12.38 9.67 5.86
C SER A 221 -12.90 11.08 5.93
N ALA A 222 -14.00 11.33 6.65
CA ALA A 222 -14.51 12.66 6.93
C ALA A 222 -13.49 13.53 7.69
N SER A 223 -12.65 12.93 8.54
CA SER A 223 -11.66 13.64 9.36
C SER A 223 -10.26 13.72 8.72
N CYS A 224 -9.82 12.69 7.97
CA CYS A 224 -8.44 12.61 7.47
C CYS A 224 -8.33 12.32 5.97
N GLY A 225 -9.45 12.37 5.25
CA GLY A 225 -9.51 12.06 3.83
C GLY A 225 -9.38 10.56 3.52
N ALA A 226 -9.74 10.16 2.30
CA ALA A 226 -9.77 8.75 1.88
C ALA A 226 -8.38 8.06 1.93
N SER A 227 -7.30 8.79 1.65
CA SER A 227 -5.93 8.25 1.74
C SER A 227 -5.53 7.97 3.18
N GLY A 228 -5.83 8.90 4.10
CA GLY A 228 -5.60 8.75 5.53
C GLY A 228 -6.42 7.60 6.14
N ALA A 229 -7.69 7.48 5.77
CA ALA A 229 -8.55 6.40 6.22
C ALA A 229 -8.04 5.02 5.78
N ARG A 230 -7.57 4.89 4.52
CA ARG A 230 -6.92 3.65 4.05
C ARG A 230 -5.64 3.33 4.81
N ALA A 231 -4.82 4.33 5.12
CA ALA A 231 -3.61 4.12 5.91
C ALA A 231 -3.94 3.62 7.33
N ARG A 232 -4.94 4.21 7.98
CA ARG A 232 -5.42 3.78 9.31
C ARG A 232 -5.99 2.36 9.28
N LEU A 233 -6.75 2.00 8.24
CA LEU A 233 -7.28 0.64 8.09
C LEU A 233 -6.17 -0.40 7.95
N ARG A 234 -5.17 -0.14 7.12
CA ARG A 234 -3.99 -1.02 6.98
C ARG A 234 -3.24 -1.21 8.29
N HIS A 235 -3.02 -0.12 9.04
CA HIS A 235 -2.39 -0.20 10.35
C HIS A 235 -3.23 -1.02 11.34
N LYS A 236 -4.53 -0.76 11.39
CA LYS A 236 -5.46 -1.51 12.25
C LYS A 236 -5.46 -3.01 11.93
N LEU A 237 -5.44 -3.37 10.63
CA LEU A 237 -5.31 -4.76 10.16
C LEU A 237 -3.99 -5.40 10.60
N ALA A 238 -2.87 -4.71 10.50
CA ALA A 238 -1.58 -5.25 10.95
C ALA A 238 -1.57 -5.51 12.47
N VAL A 239 -2.14 -4.61 13.26
CA VAL A 239 -2.31 -4.81 14.72
C VAL A 239 -3.22 -6.01 15.02
N ALA A 240 -4.34 -6.15 14.31
CA ALA A 240 -5.24 -7.28 14.46
C ALA A 240 -4.54 -8.62 14.14
N VAL A 241 -3.83 -8.69 13.00
CA VAL A 241 -3.06 -9.88 12.59
C VAL A 241 -2.00 -10.24 13.64
N TYR A 242 -1.30 -9.24 14.20
CA TYR A 242 -0.34 -9.50 15.29
C TYR A 242 -1.01 -10.22 16.46
N HIS A 243 -2.15 -9.73 16.93
CA HIS A 243 -2.86 -10.34 18.05
C HIS A 243 -3.48 -11.71 17.71
N MET A 244 -4.02 -11.85 16.49
CA MET A 244 -4.56 -13.12 16.00
C MET A 244 -3.49 -14.22 15.99
N LEU A 245 -2.32 -13.94 15.41
CA LEU A 245 -1.23 -14.90 15.34
C LEU A 245 -0.59 -15.19 16.71
N LYS A 246 -0.51 -14.18 17.59
CA LYS A 246 0.08 -14.33 18.92
C LYS A 246 -0.83 -15.11 19.89
N LYS A 247 -2.14 -14.90 19.81
CA LYS A 247 -3.14 -15.52 20.68
C LYS A 247 -3.83 -16.74 20.06
N ASN A 248 -3.57 -17.04 18.78
CA ASN A 248 -4.26 -18.07 17.99
C ASN A 248 -5.80 -17.91 17.99
N VAL A 249 -6.30 -16.70 17.79
CA VAL A 249 -7.73 -16.38 17.74
C VAL A 249 -8.17 -16.00 16.33
N VAL A 250 -9.43 -16.31 15.98
CA VAL A 250 -10.07 -15.94 14.72
C VAL A 250 -10.33 -14.44 14.65
N PHE A 251 -10.52 -13.91 13.43
CA PHE A 251 -10.89 -12.52 13.23
C PHE A 251 -12.32 -12.29 13.71
N ASP A 252 -12.51 -11.20 14.45
CA ASP A 252 -13.79 -10.76 14.98
C ASP A 252 -14.05 -9.34 14.43
N GLU A 253 -14.96 -9.25 13.47
CA GLU A 253 -15.25 -7.99 12.76
C GLU A 253 -15.91 -6.96 13.68
N PHE A 254 -16.82 -7.38 14.57
CA PHE A 254 -17.49 -6.48 15.49
C PHE A 254 -16.50 -5.83 16.44
N LYS A 255 -15.61 -6.63 17.00
CA LYS A 255 -14.51 -6.16 17.83
C LYS A 255 -13.53 -5.27 17.06
N PHE A 256 -13.26 -5.64 15.81
CA PHE A 256 -12.35 -4.90 14.97
C PHE A 256 -12.85 -3.49 14.66
N PHE A 257 -14.13 -3.29 14.39
CA PHE A 257 -14.70 -1.97 14.11
C PHE A 257 -15.29 -1.27 15.35
N ASN A 258 -15.18 -1.85 16.55
CA ASN A 258 -15.82 -1.38 17.79
C ASN A 258 -17.34 -1.22 17.64
N ILE A 259 -17.96 -2.12 16.89
CA ILE A 259 -19.41 -2.15 16.75
C ILE A 259 -19.93 -2.82 18.01
N THR A 260 -20.45 -2.04 18.94
CA THR A 260 -21.18 -2.59 20.07
C THR A 260 -22.50 -3.15 19.56
N ASN A 261 -22.78 -4.42 19.86
CA ASN A 261 -24.09 -5.03 19.64
C ASN A 261 -25.13 -4.44 20.64
N ASP A 262 -25.02 -3.16 20.94
CA ASP A 262 -25.86 -2.51 21.89
C ASP A 262 -27.00 -1.74 21.22
N ARG A 263 -28.08 -2.46 20.98
CA ARG A 263 -29.41 -1.90 21.23
C ARG A 263 -29.74 -1.81 22.75
N THR A 264 -28.81 -2.15 23.63
CA THR A 264 -28.91 -2.03 25.10
C THR A 264 -27.62 -1.40 25.61
N GLY A 265 -27.68 -0.13 26.00
CA GLY A 265 -26.56 0.74 26.36
C GLY A 265 -25.66 0.19 27.47
N SER A 266 -24.51 -0.31 27.11
CA SER A 266 -23.39 -0.58 28.00
C SER A 266 -22.06 -0.33 27.28
N SER A 267 -21.24 0.46 27.93
CA SER A 267 -19.97 1.05 27.50
C SER A 267 -18.93 0.02 27.02
N ALA A 268 -18.46 0.20 25.80
CA ALA A 268 -17.40 -0.63 25.19
C ALA A 268 -16.03 -0.38 25.82
N HIS A 269 -15.42 -1.43 26.35
CA HIS A 269 -14.02 -1.41 26.81
C HIS A 269 -13.07 -1.42 25.62
N ASN A 270 -12.31 -0.36 25.50
CA ASN A 270 -11.33 -0.09 24.42
C ASN A 270 -10.11 -1.01 24.61
N TRP A 271 -9.95 -2.06 23.80
CA TRP A 271 -8.81 -2.99 23.87
C TRP A 271 -7.45 -2.38 23.46
N MET A 272 -7.44 -1.12 23.01
CA MET A 272 -6.20 -0.37 22.74
C MET A 272 -5.55 0.20 24.02
N GLU A 273 -6.26 0.25 25.18
CA GLU A 273 -5.76 0.95 26.37
C GLU A 273 -5.02 0.07 27.39
N THR A 274 -4.88 -1.23 27.19
CA THR A 274 -4.21 -2.11 28.15
C THR A 274 -2.73 -2.40 27.87
N SER A 275 -1.98 -1.41 27.36
CA SER A 275 -0.51 -1.51 27.34
C SER A 275 0.14 -0.14 27.44
N GLY A 276 -0.08 0.52 28.58
CA GLY A 276 0.54 1.78 28.90
C GLY A 276 0.42 2.11 30.39
N GLU A 277 0.95 1.26 31.28
CA GLU A 277 1.28 1.72 32.62
C GLU A 277 2.38 2.78 32.51
N LYS A 278 1.94 4.05 32.51
CA LYS A 278 2.84 5.17 32.80
C LYS A 278 3.12 5.16 34.28
N SER A 279 4.30 4.74 34.67
CA SER A 279 4.89 5.06 35.96
C SER A 279 4.89 6.58 36.13
N LYS A 280 4.13 7.08 37.11
CA LYS A 280 4.19 8.46 37.57
C LYS A 280 5.49 8.67 38.33
N PRO A 281 6.26 9.72 38.09
CA PRO A 281 7.24 10.19 39.05
C PRO A 281 6.51 10.98 40.14
N SER A 282 6.74 10.57 41.37
CA SER A 282 6.29 11.24 42.59
C SER A 282 7.02 12.58 42.80
N GLY A 283 6.22 13.63 43.12
CA GLY A 283 6.54 14.67 44.04
C GLY A 283 7.44 15.80 43.55
N VAL A 284 6.89 17.01 43.56
CA VAL A 284 7.26 18.06 44.51
C VAL A 284 6.27 19.24 44.36
N ILE A 285 5.77 19.67 45.51
CA ILE A 285 4.88 20.80 45.74
C ILE A 285 5.64 22.11 45.52
N GLY A 286 5.04 23.03 44.77
CA GLY A 286 5.52 24.40 44.66
C GLY A 286 4.38 25.35 44.27
N LYS A 287 3.75 26.00 45.25
CA LYS A 287 2.83 27.13 45.08
C LYS A 287 3.58 28.38 44.60
N LYS A 288 2.97 29.16 43.68
CA LYS A 288 2.90 30.63 43.63
C LYS A 288 2.08 31.03 42.40
N SER A 289 0.87 31.61 42.67
CA SER A 289 0.38 32.98 42.59
C SER A 289 0.59 33.69 41.25
N GLY A 290 -0.46 33.87 40.47
CA GLY A 290 -1.19 35.02 40.04
C GLY A 290 -0.48 35.99 39.09
N HIS A 291 -1.01 36.17 37.91
CA HIS A 291 -1.45 37.49 37.41
C HIS A 291 -2.24 37.34 36.11
N SER A 292 -3.37 38.00 36.10
CA SER A 292 -4.27 38.19 34.97
C SER A 292 -3.71 39.22 33.99
N SER A 293 -3.88 39.01 32.70
CA SER A 293 -4.12 40.12 31.79
C SER A 293 -4.90 39.65 30.57
N LYS A 294 -6.11 40.18 30.44
CA LYS A 294 -6.96 40.17 29.27
C LYS A 294 -6.30 40.98 28.14
N SER A 295 -6.32 40.47 26.91
CA SER A 295 -6.37 41.34 25.74
C SER A 295 -7.22 40.73 24.65
N THR A 296 -8.34 41.34 24.45
CA THR A 296 -9.27 41.30 23.32
C THR A 296 -8.57 41.81 22.05
N LYS A 297 -8.67 41.08 20.92
CA LYS A 297 -8.59 41.69 19.58
C LYS A 297 -9.43 40.92 18.56
N THR A 298 -10.45 41.55 18.22
CA THR A 298 -11.28 41.83 17.05
C THR A 298 -11.02 41.07 15.77
N LYS A 299 -12.12 40.56 15.25
CA LYS A 299 -12.34 39.94 13.94
C LYS A 299 -12.11 40.94 12.80
N THR A 300 -11.51 40.48 11.70
CA THR A 300 -11.77 41.10 10.39
C THR A 300 -11.98 39.99 9.35
N LYS A 301 -13.18 39.89 8.84
CA LYS A 301 -13.57 39.09 7.68
C LYS A 301 -13.07 39.81 6.42
N LYS A 302 -12.37 39.11 5.51
CA LYS A 302 -12.22 39.52 4.12
C LYS A 302 -12.83 38.45 3.22
N SER A 303 -13.91 38.82 2.57
CA SER A 303 -14.55 38.14 1.46
C SER A 303 -13.70 38.32 0.19
N ILE A 304 -13.38 37.26 -0.51
CA ILE A 304 -12.78 37.31 -1.83
C ILE A 304 -13.79 36.77 -2.85
N THR A 305 -14.25 37.70 -3.67
CA THR A 305 -15.12 37.47 -4.83
C THR A 305 -14.27 36.97 -5.99
N VAL A 306 -14.54 35.79 -6.51
CA VAL A 306 -13.94 35.28 -7.72
C VAL A 306 -14.80 35.72 -8.91
N LYS A 307 -14.25 36.54 -9.79
CA LYS A 307 -14.83 36.91 -11.08
C LYS A 307 -14.34 35.94 -12.15
N ASN A 308 -15.25 35.16 -12.71
CA ASN A 308 -15.06 34.40 -13.94
C ASN A 308 -14.96 35.37 -15.13
N LYS A 309 -13.86 35.30 -15.86
CA LYS A 309 -13.75 35.86 -17.22
C LYS A 309 -13.64 34.70 -18.20
N VAL A 310 -14.71 34.52 -18.95
CA VAL A 310 -14.76 33.75 -20.19
C VAL A 310 -14.22 34.67 -21.28
N SER A 311 -13.15 34.28 -21.96
CA SER A 311 -12.70 34.93 -23.20
C SER A 311 -12.91 33.99 -24.38
N VAL A 312 -13.90 34.33 -25.18
CA VAL A 312 -14.13 33.78 -26.51
C VAL A 312 -13.15 34.46 -27.49
N ASN A 313 -12.29 33.68 -28.15
CA ASN A 313 -11.53 34.18 -29.29
C ASN A 313 -12.09 33.62 -30.60
N LYS A 314 -12.54 34.55 -31.42
CA LYS A 314 -13.06 34.38 -32.77
C LYS A 314 -11.91 34.19 -33.77
N THR A 315 -12.15 33.25 -34.65
CA THR A 315 -11.69 33.04 -36.01
C THR A 315 -11.08 34.22 -36.77
N SER A 316 -9.96 33.99 -37.45
CA SER A 316 -9.73 34.58 -38.77
C SER A 316 -9.01 33.58 -39.67
N GLY A 317 -9.60 33.36 -40.82
CA GLY A 317 -9.13 32.50 -41.87
C GLY A 317 -8.02 33.16 -42.73
N ARG A 318 -7.27 32.29 -43.42
CA ARG A 318 -6.54 32.63 -44.66
C ARG A 318 -6.21 31.34 -45.39
N LYS A 319 -6.96 31.13 -46.46
CA LYS A 319 -6.57 31.18 -47.89
C LYS A 319 -5.53 30.15 -48.34
N THR A 320 -6.08 29.27 -49.12
CA THR A 320 -5.52 28.40 -50.15
C THR A 320 -4.41 28.98 -50.99
N LEU A 321 -3.37 28.17 -51.25
CA LEU A 321 -2.56 28.28 -52.46
C LEU A 321 -2.32 26.86 -53.00
N ARG A 322 -2.96 26.62 -54.16
CA ARG A 322 -2.64 25.53 -55.08
C ARG A 322 -1.30 25.82 -55.73
N THR A 323 -0.44 24.84 -55.79
CA THR A 323 0.57 24.78 -56.85
C THR A 323 0.62 23.37 -57.40
N THR A 324 0.20 23.27 -58.66
CA THR A 324 0.39 22.17 -59.56
C THR A 324 1.86 22.07 -59.98
N GLY A 325 2.42 20.89 -59.92
CA GLY A 325 3.74 20.57 -60.48
C GLY A 325 3.71 19.17 -61.09
N LYS A 326 3.49 19.13 -62.39
CA LYS A 326 3.80 17.97 -63.25
C LYS A 326 5.31 17.81 -63.32
N VAL A 327 5.83 16.58 -63.19
CA VAL A 327 7.04 16.17 -63.87
C VAL A 327 6.90 14.74 -64.35
N LYS A 328 7.35 14.57 -65.56
CA LYS A 328 7.48 13.40 -66.43
C LYS A 328 8.65 12.49 -65.98
N ALA A 329 8.52 11.32 -66.54
CA ALA A 329 9.45 10.22 -66.81
C ALA A 329 9.69 9.28 -65.68
#